data_bfa73e927bf71ce8365929f831c1c1f9
#
_entry.id   bfa73e927bf71ce8365929f831c1c1f9
#
_cell.length_a   1.000
_cell.length_b   1.000
_cell.length_c   1.000
_cell.angle_alpha   90.00
_cell.angle_beta   90.00
_cell.angle_gamma   90.00
#
_symmetry.space_group_name_H-M   'P 1'
#
loop_
_entity.id
_entity.type
_entity.pdbx_description
1 polymer ?
#
loop_
_entity_poly.entity_id
_entity_poly.type
_entity_poly.pdbx_seq_one_letter_code
_entity_poly.pdbx_strand_id
1 'polypeptide(L)'
;EMNSIIENAQAEGSPSLRLQERDGEYLVCVQASAPTQAMADEYCEKWVQKLRTRFGDACYGFEDTTLAQAALDALLKKRRLLVAADEATGRLLGNALRGLQHSEAAFDFGNQTYLNPANARRIAAPEALLKKFPGDMVQAAAGRAQSALLLANADYAAVYMPATVGQAPFVLLCSRIGAAACALSPEISDMAIANHILDLARRRALGMHLGPSAITFKPGRERPLLLVSCLLYTSPSPRDIS
;
A
#
# COMPACT_ATOMS: atom_id res chain seq x y z
N GLU A 1 -13.89 8.22 10.72
CA GLU A 1 -14.18 9.24 9.69
C GLU A 1 -15.13 8.68 8.61
N MET A 2 -14.89 7.51 8.00
CA MET A 2 -15.81 6.89 7.03
C MET A 2 -17.18 6.58 7.62
N ASN A 3 -17.25 5.99 8.80
CA ASN A 3 -18.52 5.69 9.46
C ASN A 3 -19.36 6.95 9.70
N SER A 4 -18.75 8.06 10.11
CA SER A 4 -19.48 9.33 10.31
C SER A 4 -20.02 9.92 9.01
N ILE A 5 -19.36 9.70 7.87
CA ILE A 5 -19.84 10.13 6.56
C ILE A 5 -21.06 9.29 6.15
N ILE A 6 -21.01 7.98 6.41
CA ILE A 6 -22.09 7.05 6.12
C ILE A 6 -23.32 7.37 6.97
N GLU A 7 -23.13 7.60 8.28
CA GLU A 7 -24.20 7.99 9.21
C GLU A 7 -24.86 9.30 8.81
N ASN A 8 -24.07 10.32 8.44
CA ASN A 8 -24.61 11.60 7.96
C ASN A 8 -25.37 11.45 6.64
N ALA A 9 -24.89 10.61 5.72
CA ALA A 9 -25.58 10.35 4.47
C ALA A 9 -26.93 9.65 4.68
N GLN A 10 -26.98 8.69 5.62
CA GLN A 10 -28.20 7.99 5.97
C GLN A 10 -29.25 8.93 6.62
N ALA A 11 -28.80 9.93 7.36
CA ALA A 11 -29.69 10.96 7.94
C ALA A 11 -30.34 11.86 6.87
N GLU A 12 -29.70 12.05 5.72
CA GLU A 12 -30.25 12.83 4.58
C GLU A 12 -31.30 12.03 3.74
N GLY A 13 -31.52 10.74 4.05
CA GLY A 13 -32.64 9.92 3.56
C GLY A 13 -32.46 9.31 2.17
N SER A 14 -31.53 9.74 1.33
CA SER A 14 -31.15 9.11 0.05
C SER A 14 -29.96 9.86 -0.55
N PRO A 15 -28.95 9.17 -1.13
CA PRO A 15 -28.83 7.72 -1.29
C PRO A 15 -28.35 7.00 -0.04
N SER A 16 -28.48 5.68 -0.02
CA SER A 16 -27.85 4.85 1.00
C SER A 16 -26.38 4.57 0.64
N LEU A 17 -25.52 4.59 1.65
CA LEU A 17 -24.10 4.22 1.51
C LEU A 17 -23.86 2.89 2.22
N ARG A 18 -23.17 1.99 1.55
CA ARG A 18 -22.71 0.72 2.13
C ARG A 18 -21.20 0.66 2.04
N LEU A 19 -20.55 0.38 3.15
CA LEU A 19 -19.11 0.13 3.23
C LEU A 19 -18.85 -1.37 3.22
N GLN A 20 -17.97 -1.82 2.35
CA GLN A 20 -17.45 -3.17 2.32
C GLN A 20 -15.94 -3.11 2.40
N GLU A 21 -15.35 -3.83 3.34
CA GLU A 21 -13.90 -4.01 3.45
C GLU A 21 -13.52 -5.33 2.78
N ARG A 22 -12.48 -5.28 1.97
CA ARG A 22 -11.88 -6.44 1.32
C ARG A 22 -10.38 -6.22 1.16
N ASP A 23 -9.58 -7.09 1.75
CA ASP A 23 -8.11 -7.10 1.58
C ASP A 23 -7.42 -5.74 1.82
N GLY A 24 -7.89 -4.99 2.83
CA GLY A 24 -7.38 -3.66 3.15
C GLY A 24 -7.87 -2.55 2.22
N GLU A 25 -8.76 -2.86 1.27
CA GLU A 25 -9.47 -1.91 0.43
C GLU A 25 -10.88 -1.65 0.99
N TYR A 26 -11.37 -0.43 0.81
CA TYR A 26 -12.72 -0.06 1.18
C TYR A 26 -13.53 0.28 -0.06
N LEU A 27 -14.56 -0.52 -0.31
CA LEU A 27 -15.54 -0.26 -1.36
C LEU A 27 -16.73 0.48 -0.75
N VAL A 28 -16.99 1.70 -1.23
CA VAL A 28 -18.15 2.49 -0.84
C VAL A 28 -19.20 2.39 -1.95
N CYS A 29 -20.24 1.60 -1.72
CA CYS A 29 -21.35 1.48 -2.64
C CYS A 29 -22.38 2.58 -2.37
N VAL A 30 -22.71 3.35 -3.41
CA VAL A 30 -23.76 4.38 -3.39
C VAL A 30 -24.99 3.81 -4.08
N GLN A 31 -26.13 3.76 -3.40
CA GLN A 31 -27.38 3.26 -3.93
C GLN A 31 -28.48 4.29 -3.74
N ALA A 32 -29.06 4.76 -4.83
CA ALA A 32 -30.18 5.69 -4.81
C ALA A 32 -31.47 5.03 -5.32
N SER A 33 -32.61 5.53 -4.82
CA SER A 33 -33.92 5.21 -5.33
C SER A 33 -34.64 6.51 -5.72
N ALA A 34 -35.21 6.56 -6.92
CA ALA A 34 -35.92 7.73 -7.45
C ALA A 34 -37.00 7.28 -8.39
N PRO A 35 -38.00 8.16 -8.74
CA PRO A 35 -39.07 7.84 -9.66
C PRO A 35 -38.60 7.46 -11.06
N THR A 36 -37.44 7.92 -11.50
CA THR A 36 -36.82 7.57 -12.79
C THR A 36 -35.38 7.17 -12.62
N GLN A 37 -34.87 6.31 -13.52
CA GLN A 37 -33.48 5.89 -13.54
C GLN A 37 -32.53 7.11 -13.62
N ALA A 38 -32.83 8.06 -14.51
CA ALA A 38 -31.98 9.26 -14.67
C ALA A 38 -31.84 10.09 -13.38
N MET A 39 -32.90 10.19 -12.57
CA MET A 39 -32.82 10.86 -11.26
C MET A 39 -32.00 10.05 -10.26
N ALA A 40 -32.12 8.73 -10.27
CA ALA A 40 -31.33 7.86 -9.39
C ALA A 40 -29.83 7.97 -9.74
N ASP A 41 -29.50 7.95 -11.03
CA ASP A 41 -28.13 8.10 -11.53
C ASP A 41 -27.55 9.46 -11.13
N GLU A 42 -28.30 10.54 -11.28
CA GLU A 42 -27.87 11.89 -10.87
C GLU A 42 -27.58 11.96 -9.35
N TYR A 43 -28.41 11.32 -8.53
CA TYR A 43 -28.16 11.25 -7.08
C TYR A 43 -26.89 10.46 -6.77
N CYS A 44 -26.68 9.32 -7.42
CA CYS A 44 -25.45 8.54 -7.27
C CYS A 44 -24.21 9.35 -7.68
N GLU A 45 -24.23 9.99 -8.83
CA GLU A 45 -23.11 10.81 -9.31
C GLU A 45 -22.76 11.95 -8.36
N LYS A 46 -23.76 12.68 -7.85
CA LYS A 46 -23.53 13.75 -6.85
C LYS A 46 -22.81 13.22 -5.60
N TRP A 47 -23.22 12.05 -5.11
CA TRP A 47 -22.59 11.45 -3.94
C TRP A 47 -21.21 10.90 -4.24
N VAL A 48 -21.00 10.28 -5.39
CA VAL A 48 -19.66 9.86 -5.85
C VAL A 48 -18.70 11.04 -5.91
N GLN A 49 -19.14 12.20 -6.41
CA GLN A 49 -18.31 13.41 -6.44
C GLN A 49 -18.03 13.97 -5.04
N LYS A 50 -19.02 13.97 -4.13
CA LYS A 50 -18.81 14.34 -2.72
C LYS A 50 -17.75 13.44 -2.05
N LEU A 51 -17.88 12.11 -2.22
CA LEU A 51 -16.93 11.15 -1.67
C LEU A 51 -15.53 11.32 -2.27
N ARG A 52 -15.43 11.49 -3.59
CA ARG A 52 -14.18 11.76 -4.28
C ARG A 52 -13.48 13.01 -3.75
N THR A 53 -14.22 14.10 -3.57
CA THR A 53 -13.68 15.34 -3.02
C THR A 53 -13.22 15.17 -1.57
N ARG A 54 -13.98 14.40 -0.78
CA ARG A 54 -13.69 14.17 0.63
C ARG A 54 -12.47 13.28 0.85
N PHE A 55 -12.36 12.18 0.08
CA PHE A 55 -11.28 11.21 0.24
C PHE A 55 -10.04 11.56 -0.59
N GLY A 56 -10.17 12.41 -1.61
CA GLY A 56 -9.06 12.90 -2.41
C GLY A 56 -8.16 11.77 -2.92
N ASP A 57 -6.87 11.82 -2.61
CA ASP A 57 -5.85 10.84 -3.02
C ASP A 57 -6.08 9.41 -2.47
N ALA A 58 -6.92 9.25 -1.46
CA ALA A 58 -7.29 7.93 -0.95
C ALA A 58 -8.26 7.19 -1.90
N CYS A 59 -9.01 7.92 -2.72
CA CYS A 59 -9.85 7.34 -3.77
C CYS A 59 -8.99 7.00 -4.99
N TYR A 60 -8.77 5.71 -5.25
CA TYR A 60 -7.89 5.26 -6.34
C TYR A 60 -8.65 4.80 -7.59
N GLY A 61 -9.94 4.54 -7.52
CA GLY A 61 -10.72 4.04 -8.65
C GLY A 61 -12.22 4.10 -8.41
N PHE A 62 -12.96 3.71 -9.43
CA PHE A 62 -14.42 3.61 -9.46
C PHE A 62 -14.81 2.26 -10.04
N GLU A 63 -16.05 1.85 -9.77
CA GLU A 63 -16.61 0.59 -10.26
C GLU A 63 -15.74 -0.61 -9.83
N ASP A 64 -15.32 -1.43 -10.78
CA ASP A 64 -14.53 -2.64 -10.55
C ASP A 64 -13.02 -2.42 -10.56
N THR A 65 -12.56 -1.16 -10.57
CA THR A 65 -11.12 -0.86 -10.57
C THR A 65 -10.48 -1.31 -9.27
N THR A 66 -9.58 -2.29 -9.32
CA THR A 66 -8.79 -2.73 -8.17
C THR A 66 -7.62 -1.79 -7.91
N LEU A 67 -7.10 -1.78 -6.69
CA LEU A 67 -5.90 -1.02 -6.36
C LEU A 67 -4.69 -1.49 -7.18
N ALA A 68 -4.59 -2.80 -7.45
CA ALA A 68 -3.55 -3.35 -8.30
C ALA A 68 -3.59 -2.78 -9.71
N GLN A 69 -4.78 -2.68 -10.33
CA GLN A 69 -4.93 -2.05 -11.64
C GLN A 69 -4.59 -0.56 -11.59
N ALA A 70 -5.11 0.18 -10.61
CA ALA A 70 -4.82 1.61 -10.46
C ALA A 70 -3.33 1.91 -10.24
N ALA A 71 -2.63 1.05 -9.49
CA ALA A 71 -1.19 1.15 -9.28
C ALA A 71 -0.41 0.85 -10.57
N LEU A 72 -0.79 -0.21 -11.28
CA LEU A 72 -0.21 -0.57 -12.57
C LEU A 72 -0.35 0.56 -13.59
N ASP A 73 -1.56 1.11 -13.72
CA ASP A 73 -1.82 2.23 -14.63
C ASP A 73 -0.98 3.47 -14.29
N ALA A 74 -0.81 3.77 -13.01
CA ALA A 74 0.02 4.88 -12.56
C ALA A 74 1.50 4.66 -12.90
N LEU A 75 2.02 3.44 -12.70
CA LEU A 75 3.39 3.06 -13.04
C LEU A 75 3.62 3.13 -14.55
N LEU A 76 2.74 2.55 -15.35
CA LEU A 76 2.80 2.58 -16.82
C LEU A 76 2.73 4.01 -17.37
N LYS A 77 1.76 4.80 -16.90
CA LYS A 77 1.61 6.21 -17.27
C LYS A 77 2.87 7.04 -17.02
N LYS A 78 3.56 6.74 -15.92
CA LYS A 78 4.79 7.44 -15.52
C LYS A 78 6.06 6.74 -15.99
N ARG A 79 5.94 5.62 -16.72
CA ARG A 79 7.06 4.78 -17.18
C ARG A 79 8.00 4.43 -16.04
N ARG A 80 7.43 3.91 -14.93
CA ARG A 80 8.15 3.56 -13.72
C ARG A 80 8.20 2.05 -13.56
N LEU A 81 9.40 1.55 -13.24
CA LEU A 81 9.64 0.15 -12.95
C LEU A 81 9.68 -0.08 -11.44
N LEU A 82 8.85 -0.98 -10.96
CA LEU A 82 8.84 -1.52 -9.60
C LEU A 82 9.54 -2.88 -9.58
N VAL A 83 10.39 -3.12 -8.60
CA VAL A 83 11.00 -4.44 -8.34
C VAL A 83 10.76 -4.87 -6.90
N ALA A 84 10.72 -6.17 -6.67
CA ALA A 84 10.79 -6.73 -5.33
C ALA A 84 12.23 -7.08 -4.98
N ALA A 85 12.64 -6.79 -3.74
CA ALA A 85 14.01 -7.04 -3.31
C ALA A 85 14.26 -8.50 -2.87
N ASP A 86 13.20 -9.27 -2.65
CA ASP A 86 13.27 -10.68 -2.27
C ASP A 86 12.08 -11.48 -2.83
N GLU A 87 12.19 -12.80 -2.76
CA GLU A 87 11.20 -13.71 -3.30
C GLU A 87 9.84 -13.60 -2.58
N ALA A 88 9.83 -13.40 -1.26
CA ALA A 88 8.59 -13.30 -0.51
C ALA A 88 7.77 -12.07 -0.97
N THR A 89 8.42 -10.91 -1.06
CA THR A 89 7.80 -9.69 -1.59
C THR A 89 7.41 -9.86 -3.06
N GLY A 90 8.27 -10.51 -3.85
CA GLY A 90 8.02 -10.77 -5.26
C GLY A 90 6.81 -11.66 -5.50
N ARG A 91 6.60 -12.67 -4.65
CA ARG A 91 5.43 -13.54 -4.71
C ARG A 91 4.14 -12.76 -4.40
N LEU A 92 4.14 -11.91 -3.38
CA LEU A 92 2.99 -11.08 -3.02
C LEU A 92 2.58 -10.17 -4.19
N LEU A 93 3.53 -9.40 -4.71
CA LEU A 93 3.28 -8.48 -5.84
C LEU A 93 2.95 -9.24 -7.13
N GLY A 94 3.65 -10.34 -7.39
CA GLY A 94 3.40 -11.19 -8.55
C GLY A 94 1.98 -11.76 -8.55
N ASN A 95 1.45 -12.17 -7.41
CA ASN A 95 0.07 -12.66 -7.31
C ASN A 95 -0.95 -11.54 -7.55
N ALA A 96 -0.69 -10.33 -7.07
CA ALA A 96 -1.58 -9.18 -7.27
C ALA A 96 -1.58 -8.66 -8.72
N LEU A 97 -0.43 -8.70 -9.40
CA LEU A 97 -0.25 -8.12 -10.73
C LEU A 97 -0.37 -9.13 -11.88
N ARG A 98 -0.27 -10.44 -11.57
CA ARG A 98 -0.37 -11.49 -12.60
C ARG A 98 -1.75 -11.49 -13.23
N GLY A 99 -1.78 -11.50 -14.56
CA GLY A 99 -3.01 -11.46 -15.34
C GLY A 99 -3.47 -10.03 -15.70
N LEU A 100 -2.89 -8.99 -15.12
CA LEU A 100 -3.10 -7.63 -15.57
C LEU A 100 -2.29 -7.37 -16.83
N GLN A 101 -2.93 -6.73 -17.82
CA GLN A 101 -2.27 -6.42 -19.09
C GLN A 101 -1.07 -5.48 -18.90
N HIS A 102 0.04 -5.78 -19.56
CA HIS A 102 1.27 -4.99 -19.53
C HIS A 102 1.96 -4.90 -18.17
N SER A 103 1.64 -5.79 -17.22
CA SER A 103 2.25 -5.79 -15.89
C SER A 103 3.78 -5.95 -15.94
N GLU A 104 4.32 -6.70 -16.90
CA GLU A 104 5.75 -6.91 -17.11
C GLU A 104 6.51 -5.64 -17.54
N ALA A 105 5.81 -4.62 -18.03
CA ALA A 105 6.42 -3.32 -18.35
C ALA A 105 6.59 -2.42 -17.11
N ALA A 106 5.89 -2.73 -16.02
CA ALA A 106 5.93 -1.96 -14.78
C ALA A 106 6.45 -2.74 -13.57
N PHE A 107 6.48 -4.10 -13.65
CA PHE A 107 6.98 -4.97 -12.59
C PHE A 107 7.89 -6.07 -13.17
N ASP A 108 9.11 -6.20 -12.63
CA ASP A 108 10.17 -7.07 -13.16
C ASP A 108 9.91 -8.58 -12.93
N PHE A 109 9.00 -8.97 -12.04
CA PHE A 109 8.75 -10.37 -11.65
C PHE A 109 10.02 -11.14 -11.18
N GLY A 110 11.04 -10.41 -10.73
CA GLY A 110 12.25 -10.96 -10.12
C GLY A 110 13.42 -11.25 -11.06
N ASN A 111 13.28 -11.06 -12.36
CA ASN A 111 14.31 -11.39 -13.34
C ASN A 111 15.63 -10.66 -13.09
N GLN A 112 15.57 -9.39 -12.69
CA GLN A 112 16.73 -8.55 -12.37
C GLN A 112 17.11 -8.60 -10.88
N THR A 113 16.32 -9.26 -10.04
CA THR A 113 16.50 -9.25 -8.59
C THR A 113 16.64 -10.67 -8.03
N TYR A 114 15.64 -11.20 -7.35
CA TYR A 114 15.73 -12.44 -6.56
C TYR A 114 15.83 -13.72 -7.41
N LEU A 115 15.37 -13.73 -8.65
CA LEU A 115 15.55 -14.87 -9.55
C LEU A 115 16.95 -14.89 -10.21
N ASN A 116 17.68 -13.78 -10.18
CA ASN A 116 19.06 -13.73 -10.61
C ASN A 116 19.99 -14.04 -9.44
N PRO A 117 20.67 -15.21 -9.39
CA PRO A 117 21.45 -15.63 -8.21
C PRO A 117 22.58 -14.67 -7.83
N ALA A 118 23.22 -14.02 -8.81
CA ALA A 118 24.29 -13.06 -8.56
C ALA A 118 23.75 -11.77 -7.92
N ASN A 119 22.62 -11.27 -8.42
CA ASN A 119 21.95 -10.09 -7.88
C ASN A 119 21.33 -10.38 -6.52
N ALA A 120 20.67 -11.53 -6.34
CA ALA A 120 20.08 -11.94 -5.06
C ALA A 120 21.10 -11.91 -3.91
N ARG A 121 22.31 -12.42 -4.13
CA ARG A 121 23.40 -12.36 -3.14
C ARG A 121 23.83 -10.93 -2.81
N ARG A 122 23.94 -10.06 -3.81
CA ARG A 122 24.29 -8.65 -3.64
C ARG A 122 23.20 -7.86 -2.93
N ILE A 123 21.94 -8.16 -3.21
CA ILE A 123 20.78 -7.55 -2.56
C ILE A 123 20.71 -7.94 -1.08
N ALA A 124 21.03 -9.19 -0.75
CA ALA A 124 21.04 -9.67 0.64
C ALA A 124 22.25 -9.20 1.46
N ALA A 125 23.33 -8.75 0.83
CA ALA A 125 24.59 -8.36 1.51
C ALA A 125 24.43 -7.27 2.58
N PRO A 126 23.62 -6.20 2.41
CA PRO A 126 23.42 -5.18 3.44
C PRO A 126 22.85 -5.74 4.74
N GLU A 127 21.94 -6.72 4.67
CA GLU A 127 21.37 -7.38 5.85
C GLU A 127 22.44 -8.15 6.64
N ALA A 128 23.36 -8.81 5.95
CA ALA A 128 24.47 -9.52 6.58
C ALA A 128 25.43 -8.57 7.29
N LEU A 129 25.61 -7.36 6.78
CA LEU A 129 26.42 -6.31 7.44
C LEU A 129 25.70 -5.76 8.68
N LEU A 130 24.37 -5.64 8.63
CA LEU A 130 23.55 -5.13 9.73
C LEU A 130 23.29 -6.15 10.83
N LYS A 131 23.55 -7.45 10.60
CA LYS A 131 23.63 -8.45 11.68
C LYS A 131 24.69 -8.09 12.75
N LYS A 132 25.62 -7.20 12.44
CA LYS A 132 26.55 -6.60 13.42
C LYS A 132 25.92 -5.50 14.29
N PHE A 133 24.74 -5.01 13.92
CA PHE A 133 23.97 -3.99 14.65
C PHE A 133 22.54 -4.52 14.84
N PRO A 134 22.33 -5.48 15.75
CA PRO A 134 21.01 -6.03 15.99
C PRO A 134 20.07 -4.92 16.46
N GLY A 135 18.93 -4.77 15.78
CA GLY A 135 17.83 -3.90 16.19
C GLY A 135 17.30 -2.91 15.16
N ASP A 136 17.97 -2.74 14.01
CA ASP A 136 17.45 -1.82 12.99
C ASP A 136 16.96 -2.54 11.71
N MET A 137 15.84 -3.28 11.87
CA MET A 137 15.24 -4.03 10.77
C MET A 137 14.79 -3.14 9.62
N VAL A 138 14.43 -1.88 9.91
CA VAL A 138 13.97 -0.92 8.89
C VAL A 138 15.14 -0.47 8.03
N GLN A 139 16.30 -0.20 8.63
CA GLN A 139 17.51 0.13 7.88
C GLN A 139 18.02 -1.09 7.08
N ALA A 140 17.89 -2.30 7.60
CA ALA A 140 18.22 -3.53 6.88
C ALA A 140 17.35 -3.69 5.64
N ALA A 141 16.04 -3.54 5.78
CA ALA A 141 15.09 -3.58 4.69
C ALA A 141 15.36 -2.46 3.66
N ALA A 142 15.66 -1.25 4.13
CA ALA A 142 15.98 -0.11 3.26
C ALA A 142 17.26 -0.36 2.45
N GLY A 143 18.31 -0.91 3.08
CA GLY A 143 19.55 -1.29 2.39
C GLY A 143 19.33 -2.37 1.33
N ARG A 144 18.50 -3.39 1.63
CA ARG A 144 18.09 -4.42 0.70
C ARG A 144 17.32 -3.83 -0.49
N ALA A 145 16.32 -3.00 -0.21
CA ALA A 145 15.52 -2.34 -1.26
C ALA A 145 16.39 -1.41 -2.14
N GLN A 146 17.30 -0.64 -1.53
CA GLN A 146 18.20 0.23 -2.28
C GLN A 146 19.15 -0.58 -3.19
N SER A 147 19.67 -1.70 -2.72
CA SER A 147 20.51 -2.58 -3.55
C SER A 147 19.70 -3.16 -4.74
N ALA A 148 18.48 -3.62 -4.51
CA ALA A 148 17.62 -4.11 -5.57
C ALA A 148 17.31 -3.03 -6.61
N LEU A 149 16.95 -1.82 -6.15
CA LEU A 149 16.69 -0.66 -7.00
C LEU A 149 17.87 -0.33 -7.91
N LEU A 150 19.08 -0.33 -7.36
CA LEU A 150 20.30 0.01 -8.12
C LEU A 150 20.68 -1.10 -9.10
N LEU A 151 20.62 -2.36 -8.68
CA LEU A 151 20.99 -3.50 -9.51
C LEU A 151 20.05 -3.72 -10.67
N ALA A 152 18.76 -3.51 -10.48
CA ALA A 152 17.75 -3.61 -11.52
C ALA A 152 17.58 -2.32 -12.34
N ASN A 153 18.30 -1.25 -11.99
CA ASN A 153 18.09 0.11 -12.54
C ASN A 153 16.60 0.51 -12.51
N ALA A 154 15.91 0.16 -11.43
CA ALA A 154 14.48 0.42 -11.26
C ALA A 154 14.23 1.82 -10.67
N ASP A 155 12.96 2.26 -10.69
CA ASP A 155 12.52 3.48 -10.05
C ASP A 155 12.11 3.26 -8.59
N TYR A 156 11.54 2.08 -8.33
CA TYR A 156 11.05 1.67 -7.01
C TYR A 156 11.48 0.25 -6.70
N ALA A 157 11.84 0.01 -5.43
CA ALA A 157 12.08 -1.32 -4.91
C ALA A 157 11.29 -1.53 -3.61
N ALA A 158 10.56 -2.63 -3.52
CA ALA A 158 9.74 -2.97 -2.38
C ALA A 158 10.33 -4.12 -1.55
N VAL A 159 10.09 -4.07 -0.24
CA VAL A 159 10.37 -5.13 0.72
C VAL A 159 9.18 -5.28 1.66
N TYR A 160 8.78 -6.51 1.91
CA TYR A 160 7.93 -6.89 3.02
C TYR A 160 8.77 -7.54 4.11
N MET A 161 8.63 -7.07 5.33
CA MET A 161 9.25 -7.68 6.50
C MET A 161 8.18 -8.25 7.40
N PRO A 162 8.18 -9.57 7.64
CA PRO A 162 7.24 -10.21 8.55
C PRO A 162 7.48 -9.76 10.00
N ALA A 163 6.49 -10.00 10.86
CA ALA A 163 6.61 -9.73 12.28
C ALA A 163 7.78 -10.52 12.90
N THR A 164 8.49 -9.87 13.81
CA THR A 164 9.51 -10.49 14.65
C THR A 164 9.28 -10.11 16.10
N VAL A 165 10.03 -10.69 17.02
CA VAL A 165 9.93 -10.32 18.45
C VAL A 165 10.25 -8.83 18.62
N GLY A 166 9.28 -8.07 19.11
CA GLY A 166 9.42 -6.62 19.34
C GLY A 166 9.26 -5.73 18.11
N GLN A 167 8.95 -6.31 16.92
CA GLN A 167 8.74 -5.55 15.70
C GLN A 167 7.48 -6.04 14.97
N ALA A 168 6.53 -5.13 14.75
CA ALA A 168 5.38 -5.39 13.90
C ALA A 168 5.81 -5.62 12.44
N PRO A 169 5.02 -6.38 11.65
CA PRO A 169 5.29 -6.51 10.22
C PRO A 169 5.19 -5.14 9.54
N PHE A 170 5.97 -4.94 8.51
CA PHE A 170 5.93 -3.69 7.76
C PHE A 170 6.27 -3.89 6.29
N VAL A 171 5.85 -2.95 5.48
CA VAL A 171 6.29 -2.81 4.09
C VAL A 171 7.17 -1.58 3.94
N LEU A 172 8.10 -1.65 2.99
CA LEU A 172 8.98 -0.55 2.67
C LEU A 172 9.07 -0.39 1.15
N LEU A 173 8.95 0.85 0.69
CA LEU A 173 9.21 1.23 -0.69
C LEU A 173 10.41 2.17 -0.74
N CYS A 174 11.45 1.78 -1.45
CA CYS A 174 12.61 2.61 -1.73
C CYS A 174 12.50 3.24 -3.12
N SER A 175 12.95 4.48 -3.24
CA SER A 175 13.11 5.23 -4.48
C SER A 175 14.44 5.97 -4.46
N ARG A 176 14.82 6.59 -5.59
CA ARG A 176 16.07 7.38 -5.66
C ARG A 176 16.08 8.60 -4.72
N ILE A 177 14.93 9.10 -4.32
CA ILE A 177 14.81 10.28 -3.44
C ILE A 177 14.67 9.92 -1.95
N GLY A 178 14.46 8.65 -1.62
CA GLY A 178 14.30 8.17 -0.25
C GLY A 178 13.41 6.94 -0.15
N ALA A 179 13.22 6.49 1.06
CA ALA A 179 12.36 5.35 1.39
C ALA A 179 11.12 5.79 2.16
N ALA A 180 10.09 4.97 2.10
CA ALA A 180 8.89 5.08 2.92
C ALA A 180 8.57 3.72 3.50
N ALA A 181 8.27 3.67 4.79
CA ALA A 181 7.88 2.45 5.50
C ALA A 181 6.49 2.62 6.10
N CYS A 182 5.71 1.55 6.12
CA CYS A 182 4.38 1.50 6.72
C CYS A 182 4.26 0.24 7.57
N ALA A 183 3.97 0.41 8.87
CA ALA A 183 3.68 -0.70 9.76
C ALA A 183 2.32 -1.32 9.41
N LEU A 184 2.22 -2.64 9.57
CA LEU A 184 1.04 -3.41 9.23
C LEU A 184 0.46 -4.07 10.49
N SER A 185 -0.82 -4.46 10.43
CA SER A 185 -1.40 -5.33 11.43
C SER A 185 -0.75 -6.73 11.38
N PRO A 186 -0.55 -7.42 12.50
CA PRO A 186 -0.02 -8.78 12.53
C PRO A 186 -0.90 -9.81 11.78
N GLU A 187 -2.20 -9.57 11.71
CA GLU A 187 -3.19 -10.47 11.10
C GLU A 187 -3.59 -10.06 9.67
N ILE A 188 -2.69 -9.37 8.95
CA ILE A 188 -2.96 -8.88 7.60
C ILE A 188 -2.86 -9.99 6.55
N SER A 189 -3.76 -9.98 5.55
CA SER A 189 -3.72 -10.93 4.43
C SER A 189 -2.58 -10.62 3.44
N ASP A 190 -2.12 -11.64 2.70
CA ASP A 190 -1.12 -11.50 1.65
C ASP A 190 -1.53 -10.44 0.61
N MET A 191 -2.81 -10.41 0.23
CA MET A 191 -3.32 -9.43 -0.72
C MET A 191 -3.30 -8.01 -0.14
N ALA A 192 -3.68 -7.84 1.14
CA ALA A 192 -3.62 -6.54 1.78
C ALA A 192 -2.16 -6.04 1.93
N ILE A 193 -1.19 -6.93 2.18
CA ILE A 193 0.24 -6.57 2.15
C ILE A 193 0.64 -6.04 0.77
N ALA A 194 0.28 -6.77 -0.30
CA ALA A 194 0.54 -6.35 -1.67
C ALA A 194 -0.11 -4.99 -1.97
N ASN A 195 -1.36 -4.79 -1.56
CA ASN A 195 -2.10 -3.56 -1.73
C ASN A 195 -1.41 -2.36 -1.04
N HIS A 196 -0.88 -2.54 0.17
CA HIS A 196 -0.10 -1.48 0.83
C HIS A 196 1.14 -1.07 0.02
N ILE A 197 1.88 -2.04 -0.54
CA ILE A 197 3.05 -1.75 -1.37
C ILE A 197 2.62 -1.03 -2.66
N LEU A 198 1.57 -1.52 -3.31
CA LEU A 198 1.06 -0.97 -4.56
C LEU A 198 0.51 0.45 -4.39
N ASP A 199 -0.16 0.75 -3.27
CA ASP A 199 -0.61 2.12 -2.98
C ASP A 199 0.56 3.08 -2.74
N LEU A 200 1.60 2.64 -2.00
CA LEU A 200 2.81 3.43 -1.85
C LEU A 200 3.48 3.72 -3.21
N ALA A 201 3.57 2.71 -4.08
CA ALA A 201 4.14 2.86 -5.43
C ALA A 201 3.29 3.79 -6.31
N ARG A 202 1.96 3.62 -6.31
CA ARG A 202 1.00 4.48 -7.01
C ARG A 202 1.14 5.94 -6.59
N ARG A 203 1.06 6.19 -5.27
CA ARG A 203 1.17 7.55 -4.71
C ARG A 203 2.52 8.18 -5.04
N ARG A 204 3.60 7.41 -4.93
CA ARG A 204 4.93 7.90 -5.27
C ARG A 204 5.04 8.22 -6.76
N ALA A 205 4.52 7.39 -7.64
CA ALA A 205 4.52 7.60 -9.09
C ALA A 205 3.74 8.84 -9.49
N LEU A 206 2.62 9.11 -8.83
CA LEU A 206 1.75 10.26 -9.10
C LEU A 206 2.17 11.53 -8.35
N GLY A 207 3.18 11.48 -7.46
CA GLY A 207 3.60 12.63 -6.67
C GLY A 207 2.62 13.01 -5.55
N MET A 208 1.81 12.04 -5.11
CA MET A 208 0.82 12.22 -4.05
C MET A 208 1.46 12.07 -2.66
N HIS A 209 0.75 12.51 -1.62
CA HIS A 209 1.11 12.22 -0.24
C HIS A 209 1.00 10.71 0.04
N LEU A 210 2.02 10.12 0.71
CA LEU A 210 2.13 8.66 0.90
C LEU A 210 1.15 8.09 1.95
N GLY A 211 0.30 8.94 2.52
CA GLY A 211 -0.65 8.55 3.54
C GLY A 211 -0.12 8.80 4.97
N PRO A 212 -1.03 8.85 5.97
CA PRO A 212 -0.69 9.21 7.35
C PRO A 212 0.16 8.14 8.07
N SER A 213 0.07 6.88 7.62
CA SER A 213 0.80 5.76 8.22
C SER A 213 2.21 5.58 7.64
N ALA A 214 2.57 6.30 6.56
CA ALA A 214 3.85 6.16 5.91
C ALA A 214 4.90 7.08 6.54
N ILE A 215 5.98 6.48 7.03
CA ILE A 215 7.15 7.21 7.54
C ILE A 215 8.19 7.31 6.43
N THR A 216 8.57 8.53 6.07
CA THR A 216 9.58 8.77 5.02
C THR A 216 10.94 9.07 5.63
N PHE A 217 12.01 8.54 5.03
CA PHE A 217 13.38 8.73 5.50
C PHE A 217 14.40 8.51 4.39
N LYS A 218 15.66 8.90 4.67
CA LYS A 218 16.81 8.61 3.81
C LYS A 218 17.56 7.38 4.34
N PRO A 219 17.66 6.29 3.57
CA PRO A 219 18.41 5.11 4.00
C PRO A 219 19.83 5.46 4.44
N GLY A 220 20.25 4.90 5.59
CA GLY A 220 21.60 5.10 6.16
C GLY A 220 21.84 6.42 6.88
N ARG A 221 20.91 7.39 6.83
CA ARG A 221 21.06 8.71 7.47
C ARG A 221 20.12 8.94 8.65
N GLU A 222 18.95 8.38 8.60
CA GLU A 222 17.92 8.57 9.62
C GLU A 222 17.51 7.22 10.17
N ARG A 223 17.21 7.15 11.46
CA ARG A 223 16.60 5.97 12.09
C ARG A 223 15.13 6.24 12.23
N PRO A 224 14.29 5.75 11.31
CA PRO A 224 12.85 5.89 11.47
C PRO A 224 12.42 5.07 12.68
N LEU A 225 11.79 5.73 13.64
CA LEU A 225 11.02 5.05 14.65
C LEU A 225 9.73 4.57 13.98
N LEU A 226 9.73 3.33 13.51
CA LEU A 226 8.49 2.60 13.28
C LEU A 226 7.91 2.30 14.66
N LEU A 227 7.42 3.35 15.30
CA LEU A 227 6.66 3.17 16.51
C LEU A 227 5.48 2.27 16.19
N VAL A 228 5.39 1.25 16.98
CA VAL A 228 4.31 0.31 17.16
C VAL A 228 3.01 1.07 17.47
N SER A 229 2.53 1.88 16.56
CA SER A 229 1.20 2.52 16.70
C SER A 229 0.08 1.48 16.64
N CYS A 230 0.38 0.25 16.22
CA CYS A 230 -0.56 -0.86 16.21
C CYS A 230 -0.94 -1.38 17.61
N LEU A 231 -0.21 -1.03 18.68
CA LEU A 231 -0.56 -1.43 20.05
C LEU A 231 -1.50 -0.46 20.76
N LEU A 232 -1.86 0.68 20.16
CA LEU A 232 -2.75 1.67 20.76
C LEU A 232 -4.21 1.56 20.29
N TYR A 233 -4.53 0.61 19.44
CA TYR A 233 -5.92 0.26 19.11
C TYR A 233 -6.35 -1.04 19.77
N THR A 234 -6.12 -1.19 21.06
CA THR A 234 -7.02 -2.00 21.87
C THR A 234 -8.26 -1.14 22.08
N SER A 235 -9.34 -1.44 21.36
CA SER A 235 -10.67 -0.96 21.74
C SER A 235 -10.83 -1.14 23.24
N PRO A 236 -11.27 -0.11 24.00
CA PRO A 236 -11.63 -0.31 25.38
C PRO A 236 -12.69 -1.42 25.42
N SER A 237 -12.40 -2.45 26.18
CA SER A 237 -13.34 -3.55 26.40
C SER A 237 -14.66 -2.95 26.91
N PRO A 238 -15.84 -3.43 26.44
CA PRO A 238 -17.14 -2.96 26.92
C PRO A 238 -17.37 -3.14 28.41
N ARG A 239 -16.40 -3.62 29.18
CA ARG A 239 -16.49 -3.88 30.62
C ARG A 239 -15.96 -2.76 31.51
N ASP A 240 -15.41 -1.69 30.94
CA ASP A 240 -14.87 -0.58 31.74
C ASP A 240 -15.80 0.65 31.79
N ILE A 241 -17.10 0.44 31.48
CA ILE A 241 -18.15 1.44 31.72
C ILE A 241 -19.12 0.85 32.75
N SER A 242 -18.77 0.98 34.00
CA SER A 242 -19.68 0.85 35.13
C SER A 242 -19.37 1.91 36.16
#